data_2ac7615806cd8960b23919bec67c7937
#
_entry.id   2ac7615806cd8960b23919bec67c7937
#
_cell.length_a   1.000
_cell.length_b   1.000
_cell.length_c   1.000
_cell.angle_alpha   90.00
_cell.angle_beta   90.00
_cell.angle_gamma   90.00
#
_symmetry.space_group_name_H-M   'P 1'
#
loop_
_entity.id
_entity.type
_entity.pdbx_description
1 polymer ?
#
loop_
_entity_poly.entity_id
_entity_poly.type
_entity_poly.pdbx_seq_one_letter_code
_entity_poly.pdbx_strand_id
1 'polypeptide(L)'
;MNDVNPIHYTIHLEPDLNTFTFEGWTELHARAAEPISEIVLNALELTISSCKVKKNGEFVKCDFSVDSTKEEVSVFLPEEMRGEIALRIEYTGEINDKMAGFYRSRYTVDGKEKYIGVTQFEESDARRAFPCFDHPVKKALFDVEMVIDESLEAVSNGPIIEEDPLKNGKKLVKFQRTPKMSTYLLFFGMGEFEFVENPGKVLVRLAAMPGMTKYGQYGLDFGRKALEYAEAYYGIEYPLSKLDLIAVPDFAFGAMENWGAITFRENLLLHYPNITSKAGEERICEVIAHEIAHMWFGNLVSPSDWTFLWLNESFATYFGYGIVAH
;
A
#
# COMPACT_ATOMS: atom_id res chain seq x y z
N MET A 1 -9.69 24.52 7.89
CA MET A 1 -8.87 23.76 6.93
C MET A 1 -9.17 24.28 5.54
N ASN A 2 -8.14 24.67 4.79
CA ASN A 2 -8.33 25.06 3.39
C ASN A 2 -8.90 23.84 2.64
N ASP A 3 -9.93 24.07 1.81
CA ASP A 3 -10.58 22.99 1.07
C ASP A 3 -9.73 22.57 -0.16
N VAL A 4 -8.60 21.92 0.16
CA VAL A 4 -7.71 21.31 -0.83
C VAL A 4 -7.99 19.82 -0.90
N ASN A 5 -8.28 19.34 -2.10
CA ASN A 5 -8.61 17.95 -2.33
C ASN A 5 -7.58 17.32 -3.28
N PRO A 6 -6.95 16.20 -2.89
CA PRO A 6 -6.03 15.48 -3.76
C PRO A 6 -6.78 14.87 -4.94
N ILE A 7 -6.10 14.82 -6.09
CA ILE A 7 -6.59 14.18 -7.30
C ILE A 7 -5.74 12.96 -7.61
N HIS A 8 -4.41 13.14 -7.56
CA HIS A 8 -3.46 12.15 -7.98
C HIS A 8 -2.10 12.34 -7.28
N TYR A 9 -1.48 11.24 -6.93
CA TYR A 9 -0.10 11.19 -6.45
C TYR A 9 0.76 10.37 -7.41
N THR A 10 1.94 10.87 -7.75
CA THR A 10 3.05 10.06 -8.27
C THR A 10 4.08 9.93 -7.16
N ILE A 11 4.39 8.71 -6.77
CA ILE A 11 5.31 8.39 -5.68
C ILE A 11 6.49 7.64 -6.27
N HIS A 12 7.68 8.25 -6.18
CA HIS A 12 8.94 7.65 -6.59
C HIS A 12 9.80 7.37 -5.36
N LEU A 13 10.28 6.14 -5.22
CA LEU A 13 11.06 5.69 -4.09
C LEU A 13 12.32 4.94 -4.53
N GLU A 14 13.43 5.20 -3.87
CA GLU A 14 14.70 4.47 -4.01
C GLU A 14 15.09 3.88 -2.65
N PRO A 15 14.49 2.75 -2.25
CA PRO A 15 14.80 2.09 -0.98
C PRO A 15 16.10 1.29 -1.06
N ASP A 16 16.81 1.20 0.08
CA ASP A 16 18.01 0.39 0.27
C ASP A 16 17.87 -0.49 1.52
N LEU A 17 17.79 -1.80 1.34
CA LEU A 17 17.71 -2.78 2.44
C LEU A 17 19.05 -3.01 3.15
N ASN A 18 20.16 -2.49 2.66
CA ASN A 18 21.46 -2.60 3.34
C ASN A 18 21.61 -1.51 4.40
N THR A 19 21.09 -0.32 4.12
CA THR A 19 21.13 0.83 5.04
C THR A 19 19.82 1.03 5.80
N PHE A 20 18.74 0.37 5.36
CA PHE A 20 17.37 0.54 5.84
C PHE A 20 16.88 1.99 5.73
N THR A 21 17.21 2.62 4.62
CA THR A 21 16.80 3.99 4.30
C THR A 21 16.14 4.03 2.93
N PHE A 22 15.41 5.10 2.67
CA PHE A 22 14.92 5.39 1.34
C PHE A 22 15.02 6.89 1.05
N GLU A 23 15.23 7.22 -0.21
CA GLU A 23 15.02 8.56 -0.73
C GLU A 23 13.89 8.52 -1.75
N GLY A 24 13.25 9.64 -1.97
CA GLY A 24 12.16 9.71 -2.93
C GLY A 24 11.60 11.09 -3.12
N TRP A 25 10.63 11.15 -4.00
CA TRP A 25 9.81 12.33 -4.21
C TRP A 25 8.35 11.94 -4.44
N THR A 26 7.47 12.85 -4.04
CA THR A 26 6.04 12.76 -4.31
C THR A 26 5.60 13.97 -5.12
N GLU A 27 4.93 13.76 -6.24
CA GLU A 27 4.23 14.79 -6.98
C GLU A 27 2.73 14.65 -6.72
N LEU A 28 2.16 15.66 -6.04
CA LEU A 28 0.75 15.75 -5.72
C LEU A 28 0.07 16.68 -6.70
N HIS A 29 -0.93 16.19 -7.41
CA HIS A 29 -1.93 17.00 -8.10
C HIS A 29 -3.15 17.14 -7.19
N ALA A 30 -3.48 18.38 -6.85
CA ALA A 30 -4.60 18.72 -5.97
C ALA A 30 -5.44 19.84 -6.55
N ARG A 31 -6.66 20.03 -6.03
CA ARG A 31 -7.54 21.13 -6.38
C ARG A 31 -7.91 21.95 -5.15
N ALA A 32 -7.65 23.25 -5.21
CA ALA A 32 -8.10 24.22 -4.23
C ALA A 32 -9.39 24.91 -4.71
N ALA A 33 -10.44 24.83 -3.89
CA ALA A 33 -11.74 25.47 -4.23
C ALA A 33 -11.67 26.99 -4.14
N GLU A 34 -10.91 27.51 -3.16
CA GLU A 34 -10.65 28.92 -2.92
C GLU A 34 -9.16 29.28 -3.09
N PRO A 35 -8.79 30.56 -3.25
CA PRO A 35 -7.39 30.95 -3.26
C PRO A 35 -6.68 30.58 -1.96
N ILE A 36 -5.53 29.94 -2.06
CA ILE A 36 -4.70 29.51 -0.94
C ILE A 36 -3.27 29.99 -1.11
N SER A 37 -2.59 30.29 0.00
CA SER A 37 -1.18 30.61 0.06
C SER A 37 -0.33 29.51 0.69
N GLU A 38 -0.96 28.44 1.20
CA GLU A 38 -0.31 27.34 1.91
C GLU A 38 -1.01 26.01 1.63
N ILE A 39 -0.21 24.93 1.54
CA ILE A 39 -0.70 23.55 1.54
C ILE A 39 -0.09 22.83 2.73
N VAL A 40 -0.93 22.26 3.59
CA VAL A 40 -0.50 21.45 4.75
C VAL A 40 -0.75 19.98 4.43
N LEU A 41 0.28 19.17 4.55
CA LEU A 41 0.24 17.71 4.37
C LEU A 41 0.71 17.03 5.65
N ASN A 42 0.24 15.80 5.87
CA ASN A 42 0.79 14.94 6.91
C ASN A 42 2.17 14.43 6.49
N ALA A 43 3.13 14.45 7.41
CA ALA A 43 4.48 13.92 7.25
C ALA A 43 5.05 13.59 8.63
N LEU A 44 5.52 12.37 8.81
CA LEU A 44 6.08 11.90 10.08
C LEU A 44 7.35 11.09 9.81
N GLU A 45 8.41 11.35 10.58
CA GLU A 45 9.70 10.65 10.44
C GLU A 45 10.33 10.76 9.03
N LEU A 46 9.97 11.80 8.29
CA LEU A 46 10.55 12.13 6.99
C LEU A 46 11.42 13.39 7.11
N THR A 47 12.56 13.37 6.45
CA THR A 47 13.39 14.57 6.27
C THR A 47 13.07 15.21 4.93
N ILE A 48 12.34 16.30 4.94
CA ILE A 48 11.98 17.05 3.72
C ILE A 48 13.18 17.89 3.28
N SER A 49 13.61 17.72 2.04
CA SER A 49 14.76 18.41 1.47
C SER A 49 14.37 19.53 0.49
N SER A 50 13.22 19.41 -0.17
CA SER A 50 12.79 20.37 -1.18
C SER A 50 11.27 20.32 -1.37
N CYS A 51 10.66 21.51 -1.52
CA CYS A 51 9.28 21.66 -1.96
C CYS A 51 9.24 22.59 -3.18
N LYS A 52 8.47 22.22 -4.20
CA LYS A 52 8.34 22.97 -5.45
C LYS A 52 6.90 22.93 -5.93
N VAL A 53 6.35 24.06 -6.40
CA VAL A 53 5.04 24.14 -7.02
C VAL A 53 5.18 24.39 -8.52
N LYS A 54 4.33 23.79 -9.34
CA LYS A 54 4.33 24.01 -10.78
C LYS A 54 3.63 25.31 -11.13
N LYS A 55 4.35 26.21 -11.80
CA LYS A 55 3.87 27.51 -12.25
C LYS A 55 4.31 27.72 -13.71
N ASN A 56 3.35 28.02 -14.61
CA ASN A 56 3.63 28.21 -16.04
C ASN A 56 4.41 27.07 -16.71
N GLY A 57 4.20 25.82 -16.25
CA GLY A 57 4.86 24.64 -16.79
C GLY A 57 6.17 24.25 -16.10
N GLU A 58 6.75 25.12 -15.27
CA GLU A 58 8.02 24.90 -14.56
C GLU A 58 7.82 24.74 -13.04
N PHE A 59 8.68 23.97 -12.39
CA PHE A 59 8.68 23.83 -10.92
C PHE A 59 9.47 24.99 -10.27
N VAL A 60 8.77 25.79 -9.45
CA VAL A 60 9.33 26.91 -8.68
C VAL A 60 9.47 26.46 -7.22
N LYS A 61 10.62 26.77 -6.60
CA LYS A 61 10.89 26.46 -5.20
C LYS A 61 9.91 27.17 -4.27
N CYS A 62 9.44 26.44 -3.25
CA CYS A 62 8.62 26.94 -2.15
C CYS A 62 9.41 26.90 -0.84
N ASP A 63 9.15 27.85 0.05
CA ASP A 63 9.52 27.71 1.45
C ASP A 63 8.60 26.71 2.13
N PHE A 64 9.09 26.04 3.17
CA PHE A 64 8.31 25.08 3.93
C PHE A 64 8.73 25.05 5.40
N SER A 65 7.86 24.56 6.25
CA SER A 65 8.15 24.26 7.66
C SER A 65 7.62 22.88 8.02
N VAL A 66 8.31 22.18 8.92
CA VAL A 66 7.92 20.86 9.44
C VAL A 66 7.58 21.01 10.91
N ASP A 67 6.39 20.56 11.30
CA ASP A 67 5.94 20.48 12.69
C ASP A 67 5.81 19.00 13.08
N SER A 68 6.84 18.45 13.71
CA SER A 68 6.87 17.05 14.13
C SER A 68 5.85 16.71 15.22
N THR A 69 5.35 17.72 15.95
CA THR A 69 4.32 17.51 17.00
C THR A 69 2.93 17.30 16.40
N LYS A 70 2.67 17.96 15.27
CA LYS A 70 1.43 17.80 14.51
C LYS A 70 1.54 16.77 13.40
N GLU A 71 2.76 16.27 13.16
CA GLU A 71 3.04 15.36 12.04
C GLU A 71 2.70 15.99 10.69
N GLU A 72 3.09 17.25 10.50
CA GLU A 72 2.72 18.06 9.34
C GLU A 72 3.92 18.72 8.67
N VAL A 73 3.81 18.89 7.36
CA VAL A 73 4.63 19.79 6.56
C VAL A 73 3.75 20.88 5.94
N SER A 74 4.04 22.14 6.23
CA SER A 74 3.41 23.31 5.61
C SER A 74 4.29 23.79 4.46
N VAL A 75 3.71 23.85 3.26
CA VAL A 75 4.37 24.37 2.05
C VAL A 75 3.77 25.70 1.70
N PHE A 76 4.59 26.78 1.74
CA PHE A 76 4.17 28.14 1.46
C PHE A 76 4.28 28.43 -0.05
N LEU A 77 3.16 28.72 -0.68
CA LEU A 77 3.10 29.00 -2.10
C LEU A 77 3.66 30.41 -2.40
N PRO A 78 4.36 30.60 -3.54
CA PRO A 78 4.98 31.91 -3.87
C PRO A 78 3.95 33.02 -4.14
N GLU A 79 2.70 32.66 -4.38
CA GLU A 79 1.54 33.53 -4.55
C GLU A 79 0.27 32.76 -4.20
N GLU A 80 -0.85 33.45 -4.03
CA GLU A 80 -2.15 32.78 -3.89
C GLU A 80 -2.50 32.00 -5.16
N MET A 81 -2.83 30.71 -4.97
CA MET A 81 -3.20 29.81 -6.07
C MET A 81 -4.60 29.24 -5.86
N ARG A 82 -5.32 29.02 -6.95
CA ARG A 82 -6.65 28.41 -6.97
C ARG A 82 -6.78 27.42 -8.14
N GLY A 83 -7.65 26.46 -8.02
CA GLY A 83 -7.86 25.44 -9.05
C GLY A 83 -6.86 24.30 -8.93
N GLU A 84 -6.33 23.81 -10.04
CA GLU A 84 -5.39 22.71 -10.04
C GLU A 84 -3.98 23.17 -9.69
N ILE A 85 -3.36 22.49 -8.75
CA ILE A 85 -2.03 22.76 -8.22
C ILE A 85 -1.23 21.45 -8.29
N ALA A 86 -0.02 21.52 -8.85
CA ALA A 86 0.93 20.42 -8.80
C ALA A 86 2.09 20.78 -7.87
N LEU A 87 2.27 19.99 -6.81
CA LEU A 87 3.29 20.16 -5.78
C LEU A 87 4.24 18.97 -5.81
N ARG A 88 5.55 19.23 -5.87
CA ARG A 88 6.58 18.19 -5.77
C ARG A 88 7.38 18.38 -4.49
N ILE A 89 7.51 17.30 -3.71
CA ILE A 89 8.25 17.26 -2.45
C ILE A 89 9.30 16.16 -2.55
N GLU A 90 10.55 16.50 -2.22
CA GLU A 90 11.69 15.57 -2.16
C GLU A 90 12.01 15.30 -0.68
N TYR A 91 12.25 14.05 -0.34
CA TYR A 91 12.43 13.62 1.06
C TYR A 91 13.28 12.35 1.17
N THR A 92 13.72 12.09 2.41
CA THR A 92 14.33 10.83 2.81
C THR A 92 13.64 10.29 4.06
N GLY A 93 13.71 8.97 4.27
CA GLY A 93 13.14 8.31 5.44
C GLY A 93 13.87 7.03 5.79
N GLU A 94 13.45 6.39 6.87
CA GLU A 94 13.95 5.11 7.35
C GLU A 94 12.96 3.99 7.03
N ILE A 95 13.48 2.85 6.54
CA ILE A 95 12.73 1.58 6.51
C ILE A 95 12.78 1.03 7.92
N ASN A 96 11.82 1.45 8.74
CA ASN A 96 11.82 1.23 10.19
C ASN A 96 11.58 -0.25 10.58
N ASP A 97 11.54 -0.56 11.89
CA ASP A 97 11.26 -1.89 12.44
C ASP A 97 10.00 -1.92 13.34
N LYS A 98 9.07 -0.97 13.12
CA LYS A 98 7.89 -0.76 13.96
C LYS A 98 6.64 -1.48 13.45
N MET A 99 6.71 -2.18 12.29
CA MET A 99 5.57 -2.78 11.58
C MET A 99 4.46 -1.77 11.23
N ALA A 100 4.85 -0.52 10.96
CA ALA A 100 3.97 0.60 10.60
C ALA A 100 4.68 1.54 9.63
N GLY A 101 3.97 2.15 8.71
CA GLY A 101 4.56 2.95 7.64
C GLY A 101 5.31 2.08 6.64
N PHE A 102 6.49 2.50 6.20
CA PHE A 102 7.41 1.67 5.41
C PHE A 102 8.41 1.03 6.36
N TYR A 103 8.36 -0.31 6.49
CA TYR A 103 9.14 -1.03 7.48
C TYR A 103 9.83 -2.26 6.90
N ARG A 104 10.87 -2.74 7.60
CA ARG A 104 11.56 -4.00 7.29
C ARG A 104 10.95 -5.17 8.05
N SER A 105 10.65 -6.23 7.35
CA SER A 105 10.24 -7.51 7.92
C SER A 105 11.35 -8.53 7.72
N ARG A 106 11.69 -9.23 8.81
CA ARG A 106 12.83 -10.15 8.88
C ARG A 106 12.40 -11.58 8.61
N TYR A 107 13.22 -12.31 7.88
CA TYR A 107 13.09 -13.75 7.69
C TYR A 107 14.45 -14.43 7.66
N THR A 108 14.48 -15.77 7.70
CA THR A 108 15.71 -16.55 7.69
C THR A 108 15.69 -17.58 6.58
N VAL A 109 16.73 -17.60 5.74
CA VAL A 109 16.96 -18.62 4.70
C VAL A 109 18.36 -19.18 4.88
N ASP A 110 18.48 -20.51 4.96
CA ASP A 110 19.78 -21.23 5.13
C ASP A 110 20.61 -20.69 6.31
N GLY A 111 19.94 -20.32 7.41
CA GLY A 111 20.57 -19.78 8.62
C GLY A 111 21.06 -18.34 8.49
N LYS A 112 20.78 -17.66 7.38
CA LYS A 112 21.11 -16.25 7.17
C LYS A 112 19.86 -15.39 7.35
N GLU A 113 20.03 -14.30 8.08
CA GLU A 113 19.01 -13.27 8.25
C GLU A 113 18.91 -12.43 6.98
N LYS A 114 17.68 -12.20 6.53
CA LYS A 114 17.33 -11.38 5.37
C LYS A 114 16.12 -10.50 5.67
N TYR A 115 15.90 -9.52 4.85
CA TYR A 115 14.83 -8.54 5.03
C TYR A 115 14.06 -8.29 3.74
N ILE A 116 12.78 -8.00 3.90
CA ILE A 116 11.94 -7.36 2.89
C ILE A 116 11.55 -5.98 3.40
N GLY A 117 11.30 -5.04 2.48
CA GLY A 117 10.65 -3.78 2.78
C GLY A 117 9.18 -3.86 2.38
N VAL A 118 8.26 -3.57 3.30
CA VAL A 118 6.81 -3.59 3.05
C VAL A 118 6.13 -2.45 3.77
N THR A 119 4.91 -2.12 3.35
CA THR A 119 4.14 -1.05 3.98
C THR A 119 2.96 -1.59 4.80
N GLN A 120 2.62 -0.84 5.88
CA GLN A 120 1.38 -0.95 6.63
C GLN A 120 0.92 0.47 6.96
N PHE A 121 -0.18 0.92 6.38
CA PHE A 121 -0.60 2.32 6.43
C PHE A 121 -1.86 2.58 7.25
N GLU A 122 -2.67 1.58 7.54
CA GLU A 122 -3.81 1.76 8.42
C GLU A 122 -3.35 1.96 9.88
N GLU A 123 -3.90 2.94 10.61
CA GLU A 123 -4.94 3.88 10.16
C GLU A 123 -4.34 5.09 9.42
N SER A 124 -3.22 5.67 9.87
CA SER A 124 -2.68 6.96 9.44
C SER A 124 -1.15 6.94 9.38
N ASP A 125 -0.58 5.87 8.85
CA ASP A 125 0.86 5.67 8.77
C ASP A 125 1.43 5.82 7.34
N ALA A 126 0.60 6.20 6.35
CA ALA A 126 1.10 6.56 5.02
C ALA A 126 2.03 7.77 5.08
N ARG A 127 1.79 8.70 6.00
CA ARG A 127 2.62 9.88 6.29
C ARG A 127 4.05 9.55 6.70
N ARG A 128 4.36 8.32 7.09
CA ARG A 128 5.71 7.85 7.39
C ARG A 128 6.49 7.40 6.16
N ALA A 129 5.81 7.24 5.02
CA ALA A 129 6.41 6.81 3.78
C ALA A 129 6.48 7.92 2.74
N PHE A 130 5.50 8.83 2.71
CA PHE A 130 5.46 9.98 1.81
C PHE A 130 4.52 11.08 2.35
N PRO A 131 4.80 12.37 2.06
CA PRO A 131 3.92 13.46 2.45
C PRO A 131 2.57 13.38 1.72
N CYS A 132 1.44 13.38 2.46
CA CYS A 132 0.11 13.19 1.89
C CYS A 132 -1.01 13.81 2.73
N PHE A 133 -2.22 13.87 2.17
CA PHE A 133 -3.45 14.05 2.96
C PHE A 133 -3.87 12.68 3.53
N ASP A 134 -3.38 12.35 4.70
CA ASP A 134 -3.53 11.04 5.31
C ASP A 134 -4.82 10.91 6.11
N HIS A 135 -5.93 10.88 5.39
CA HIS A 135 -7.28 10.78 5.94
C HIS A 135 -8.18 9.97 4.97
N PRO A 136 -9.04 9.06 5.45
CA PRO A 136 -9.80 8.14 4.60
C PRO A 136 -10.68 8.83 3.55
N VAL A 137 -11.21 10.03 3.83
CA VAL A 137 -12.05 10.78 2.89
C VAL A 137 -11.24 11.43 1.74
N LYS A 138 -9.93 11.61 1.92
CA LYS A 138 -9.05 12.27 0.94
C LYS A 138 -8.54 11.27 -0.11
N LYS A 139 -9.49 10.66 -0.84
CA LYS A 139 -9.19 9.68 -1.89
C LYS A 139 -8.53 10.32 -3.11
N ALA A 140 -7.53 9.63 -3.65
CA ALA A 140 -6.82 10.01 -4.87
C ALA A 140 -6.46 8.78 -5.73
N LEU A 141 -5.95 9.02 -6.92
CA LEU A 141 -5.27 8.03 -7.77
C LEU A 141 -3.79 7.98 -7.35
N PHE A 142 -3.16 6.82 -7.48
CA PHE A 142 -1.73 6.67 -7.17
C PHE A 142 -1.00 5.99 -8.31
N ASP A 143 0.11 6.59 -8.74
CA ASP A 143 1.17 5.96 -9.51
C ASP A 143 2.33 5.71 -8.56
N VAL A 144 2.79 4.47 -8.50
CA VAL A 144 3.96 4.08 -7.71
C VAL A 144 5.05 3.64 -8.65
N GLU A 145 6.27 4.12 -8.42
CA GLU A 145 7.48 3.67 -9.07
C GLU A 145 8.61 3.48 -8.07
N MET A 146 9.37 2.42 -8.21
CA MET A 146 10.43 2.04 -7.29
C MET A 146 11.73 1.74 -8.04
N VAL A 147 12.84 2.28 -7.55
CA VAL A 147 14.19 1.90 -8.00
C VAL A 147 14.77 0.93 -6.97
N ILE A 148 14.88 -0.34 -7.33
CA ILE A 148 15.33 -1.42 -6.45
C ILE A 148 16.52 -2.15 -7.02
N ASP A 149 17.20 -2.99 -6.23
CA ASP A 149 18.22 -3.89 -6.73
C ASP A 149 17.62 -4.86 -7.76
N GLU A 150 18.36 -5.13 -8.85
CA GLU A 150 17.91 -5.98 -9.97
C GLU A 150 17.50 -7.38 -9.52
N SER A 151 18.12 -7.90 -8.43
CA SER A 151 17.83 -9.22 -7.85
C SER A 151 16.57 -9.29 -7.01
N LEU A 152 15.93 -8.16 -6.69
CA LEU A 152 14.70 -8.11 -5.89
C LEU A 152 13.46 -8.01 -6.76
N GLU A 153 12.36 -8.50 -6.22
CA GLU A 153 11.03 -8.33 -6.78
C GLU A 153 10.28 -7.21 -6.06
N ALA A 154 9.43 -6.49 -6.80
CA ALA A 154 8.56 -5.46 -6.25
C ALA A 154 7.09 -5.83 -6.41
N VAL A 155 6.27 -5.45 -5.44
CA VAL A 155 4.82 -5.67 -5.42
C VAL A 155 4.11 -4.40 -4.99
N SER A 156 2.99 -4.07 -5.66
CA SER A 156 2.11 -2.95 -5.28
C SER A 156 0.66 -3.29 -5.59
N ASN A 157 -0.27 -2.36 -5.41
CA ASN A 157 -1.71 -2.52 -5.66
C ASN A 157 -2.01 -3.00 -7.10
N GLY A 158 -1.39 -2.38 -8.10
CA GLY A 158 -1.52 -2.75 -9.52
C GLY A 158 -0.45 -3.73 -9.99
N PRO A 159 -0.61 -4.35 -11.17
CA PRO A 159 0.46 -5.10 -11.82
C PRO A 159 1.60 -4.18 -12.27
N ILE A 160 2.77 -4.76 -12.46
CA ILE A 160 3.91 -4.08 -13.09
C ILE A 160 3.55 -3.80 -14.55
N ILE A 161 3.79 -2.57 -15.00
CA ILE A 161 3.55 -2.13 -16.39
C ILE A 161 4.83 -1.79 -17.12
N GLU A 162 5.91 -1.53 -16.38
CA GLU A 162 7.22 -1.17 -16.95
C GLU A 162 8.32 -1.63 -15.98
N GLU A 163 9.35 -2.23 -16.49
CA GLU A 163 10.52 -2.64 -15.75
C GLU A 163 11.77 -2.35 -16.59
N ASP A 164 12.54 -1.35 -16.19
CA ASP A 164 13.70 -0.86 -16.92
C ASP A 164 14.98 -1.11 -16.14
N PRO A 165 15.95 -1.83 -16.71
CA PRO A 165 17.25 -1.98 -16.08
C PRO A 165 17.99 -0.63 -16.04
N LEU A 166 18.53 -0.31 -14.88
CA LEU A 166 19.34 0.88 -14.65
C LEU A 166 20.82 0.53 -14.53
N LYS A 167 21.65 1.55 -14.34
CA LYS A 167 23.07 1.35 -14.03
C LYS A 167 23.24 0.81 -12.60
N ASN A 168 24.40 0.19 -12.34
CA ASN A 168 24.82 -0.26 -11.01
C ASN A 168 23.96 -1.39 -10.41
N GLY A 169 23.37 -2.27 -11.25
CA GLY A 169 22.62 -3.43 -10.78
C GLY A 169 21.26 -3.08 -10.15
N LYS A 170 20.68 -1.95 -10.50
CA LYS A 170 19.33 -1.55 -10.13
C LYS A 170 18.37 -1.63 -11.31
N LYS A 171 17.08 -1.66 -11.01
CA LYS A 171 15.98 -1.56 -11.98
C LYS A 171 14.91 -0.57 -11.49
N LEU A 172 14.28 0.15 -12.43
CA LEU A 172 13.08 0.93 -12.19
C LEU A 172 11.86 0.03 -12.45
N VAL A 173 10.96 -0.04 -11.50
CA VAL A 173 9.69 -0.78 -11.60
C VAL A 173 8.55 0.20 -11.48
N LYS A 174 7.64 0.23 -12.47
CA LYS A 174 6.42 1.06 -12.43
C LYS A 174 5.18 0.18 -12.41
N PHE A 175 4.23 0.59 -11.59
CA PHE A 175 2.96 -0.13 -11.42
C PHE A 175 1.81 0.57 -12.13
N GLN A 176 0.81 -0.21 -12.49
CA GLN A 176 -0.44 0.32 -13.02
C GLN A 176 -1.08 1.24 -11.99
N ARG A 177 -1.58 2.39 -12.46
CA ARG A 177 -2.32 3.37 -11.65
C ARG A 177 -3.46 2.71 -10.91
N THR A 178 -3.60 3.07 -9.63
CA THR A 178 -4.68 2.55 -8.79
C THR A 178 -6.04 3.15 -9.17
N PRO A 179 -7.15 2.50 -8.80
CA PRO A 179 -8.42 3.20 -8.69
C PRO A 179 -8.33 4.37 -7.70
N LYS A 180 -9.34 5.23 -7.69
CA LYS A 180 -9.43 6.29 -6.68
C LYS A 180 -9.69 5.69 -5.31
N MET A 181 -8.73 5.79 -4.39
CA MET A 181 -8.75 5.16 -3.08
C MET A 181 -8.13 6.04 -1.99
N SER A 182 -8.33 5.66 -0.73
CA SER A 182 -7.72 6.27 0.45
C SER A 182 -6.24 5.87 0.57
N THR A 183 -5.43 6.71 1.21
CA THR A 183 -3.98 6.46 1.44
C THR A 183 -3.70 5.18 2.20
N TYR A 184 -4.55 4.81 3.18
CA TYR A 184 -4.35 3.64 4.01
C TYR A 184 -4.40 2.30 3.25
N LEU A 185 -5.00 2.29 2.03
CA LEU A 185 -5.10 1.12 1.15
C LEU A 185 -3.93 0.98 0.18
N LEU A 186 -3.03 1.97 0.15
CA LEU A 186 -1.86 1.92 -0.71
C LEU A 186 -0.84 0.94 -0.12
N PHE A 187 -0.31 0.11 -0.99
CA PHE A 187 0.74 -0.85 -0.67
C PHE A 187 1.89 -0.77 -1.66
N PHE A 188 3.08 -0.89 -1.16
CA PHE A 188 4.26 -1.26 -1.94
C PHE A 188 5.22 -2.05 -1.07
N GLY A 189 5.93 -2.98 -1.71
CA GLY A 189 6.90 -3.81 -1.05
C GLY A 189 7.96 -4.29 -2.02
N MET A 190 9.11 -4.68 -1.47
CA MET A 190 10.23 -5.25 -2.23
C MET A 190 10.96 -6.30 -1.41
N GLY A 191 11.52 -7.28 -2.09
CA GLY A 191 12.28 -8.35 -1.46
C GLY A 191 12.51 -9.52 -2.40
N GLU A 192 13.08 -10.60 -1.87
CA GLU A 192 13.25 -11.85 -2.62
C GLU A 192 11.91 -12.64 -2.66
N PHE A 193 10.85 -12.05 -3.21
CA PHE A 193 9.56 -12.73 -3.30
C PHE A 193 9.58 -13.86 -4.35
N GLU A 194 8.96 -14.99 -4.00
CA GLU A 194 8.53 -16.01 -4.95
C GLU A 194 7.03 -15.94 -5.15
N PHE A 195 6.56 -16.26 -6.35
CA PHE A 195 5.15 -16.17 -6.71
C PHE A 195 4.58 -17.52 -7.15
N VAL A 196 3.32 -17.77 -6.80
CA VAL A 196 2.48 -18.82 -7.39
C VAL A 196 1.20 -18.17 -7.90
N GLU A 197 0.85 -18.48 -9.13
CA GLU A 197 -0.29 -17.88 -9.83
C GLU A 197 -1.47 -18.85 -9.93
N ASN A 198 -2.66 -18.31 -9.73
CA ASN A 198 -3.92 -18.99 -10.03
C ASN A 198 -4.67 -18.13 -11.07
N PRO A 199 -4.55 -18.44 -12.36
CA PRO A 199 -5.10 -17.62 -13.44
C PRO A 199 -6.62 -17.69 -13.50
N GLY A 200 -7.26 -16.58 -13.91
CA GLY A 200 -8.71 -16.48 -14.08
C GLY A 200 -9.06 -15.11 -14.67
N LYS A 201 -10.32 -14.68 -14.56
CA LYS A 201 -10.75 -13.34 -14.95
C LYS A 201 -9.92 -12.25 -14.23
N VAL A 202 -9.70 -12.45 -12.94
CA VAL A 202 -8.74 -11.73 -12.10
C VAL A 202 -7.57 -12.66 -11.85
N LEU A 203 -6.34 -12.24 -12.04
CA LEU A 203 -5.17 -13.04 -11.68
C LEU A 203 -5.01 -13.02 -10.15
N VAL A 204 -5.19 -14.16 -9.48
CA VAL A 204 -4.88 -14.27 -8.04
C VAL A 204 -3.49 -14.87 -7.88
N ARG A 205 -2.62 -14.19 -7.13
CA ARG A 205 -1.24 -14.65 -6.90
C ARG A 205 -0.98 -14.78 -5.40
N LEU A 206 -0.18 -15.77 -5.04
CA LEU A 206 0.49 -15.83 -3.75
C LEU A 206 1.89 -15.23 -3.90
N ALA A 207 2.29 -14.36 -2.99
CA ALA A 207 3.66 -13.90 -2.83
C ALA A 207 4.18 -14.33 -1.45
N ALA A 208 5.34 -14.95 -1.39
CA ALA A 208 5.95 -15.39 -0.13
C ALA A 208 7.47 -15.40 -0.23
N MET A 209 8.14 -15.59 0.90
CA MET A 209 9.60 -15.72 0.96
C MET A 209 10.10 -16.99 0.25
N PRO A 210 11.38 -17.03 -0.18
CA PRO A 210 11.96 -18.16 -0.90
C PRO A 210 11.69 -19.50 -0.20
N GLY A 211 11.15 -20.46 -0.96
CA GLY A 211 10.81 -21.81 -0.50
C GLY A 211 9.53 -21.90 0.35
N MET A 212 8.82 -20.80 0.61
CA MET A 212 7.57 -20.78 1.40
C MET A 212 6.32 -20.93 0.53
N THR A 213 6.40 -20.62 -0.75
CA THR A 213 5.27 -20.69 -1.69
C THR A 213 4.61 -22.09 -1.77
N LYS A 214 5.37 -23.15 -1.52
CA LYS A 214 4.86 -24.53 -1.43
C LYS A 214 3.79 -24.76 -0.37
N TYR A 215 3.71 -23.88 0.62
CA TYR A 215 2.71 -23.93 1.69
C TYR A 215 1.48 -23.06 1.40
N GLY A 216 1.48 -22.31 0.31
CA GLY A 216 0.44 -21.32 0.02
C GLY A 216 -0.74 -21.81 -0.82
N GLN A 217 -0.67 -23.02 -1.38
CA GLN A 217 -1.70 -23.50 -2.33
C GLN A 217 -3.11 -23.49 -1.72
N TYR A 218 -3.24 -23.89 -0.45
CA TYR A 218 -4.52 -23.90 0.25
C TYR A 218 -5.16 -22.50 0.33
N GLY A 219 -4.39 -21.52 0.79
CA GLY A 219 -4.85 -20.13 0.87
C GLY A 219 -5.13 -19.51 -0.51
N LEU A 220 -4.28 -19.81 -1.50
CA LEU A 220 -4.43 -19.33 -2.87
C LEU A 220 -5.72 -19.85 -3.53
N ASP A 221 -6.01 -21.15 -3.39
CA ASP A 221 -7.21 -21.77 -3.96
C ASP A 221 -8.48 -21.26 -3.26
N PHE A 222 -8.43 -21.09 -1.94
CA PHE A 222 -9.54 -20.51 -1.20
C PHE A 222 -9.75 -19.05 -1.59
N GLY A 223 -8.69 -18.24 -1.65
CA GLY A 223 -8.78 -16.83 -2.05
C GLY A 223 -9.40 -16.63 -3.43
N ARG A 224 -9.06 -17.50 -4.40
CA ARG A 224 -9.72 -17.51 -5.72
C ARG A 224 -11.22 -17.69 -5.60
N LYS A 225 -11.65 -18.78 -4.91
CA LYS A 225 -13.07 -19.12 -4.74
C LYS A 225 -13.83 -18.03 -3.98
N ALA A 226 -13.22 -17.49 -2.93
CA ALA A 226 -13.79 -16.41 -2.13
C ALA A 226 -14.03 -15.14 -2.95
N LEU A 227 -13.07 -14.76 -3.82
CA LEU A 227 -13.21 -13.63 -4.71
C LEU A 227 -14.35 -13.81 -5.71
N GLU A 228 -14.39 -14.97 -6.37
CA GLU A 228 -15.45 -15.31 -7.35
C GLU A 228 -16.85 -15.37 -6.70
N TYR A 229 -16.92 -15.91 -5.49
CA TYR A 229 -18.18 -15.92 -4.72
C TYR A 229 -18.62 -14.50 -4.35
N ALA A 230 -17.70 -13.67 -3.85
CA ALA A 230 -17.99 -12.29 -3.45
C ALA A 230 -18.49 -11.45 -4.64
N GLU A 231 -17.83 -11.55 -5.82
CA GLU A 231 -18.31 -10.90 -7.05
C GLU A 231 -19.74 -11.30 -7.39
N ALA A 232 -20.03 -12.60 -7.36
CA ALA A 232 -21.36 -13.14 -7.66
C ALA A 232 -22.42 -12.71 -6.62
N TYR A 233 -22.06 -12.72 -5.34
CA TYR A 233 -22.94 -12.38 -4.24
C TYR A 233 -23.32 -10.90 -4.23
N TYR A 234 -22.31 -10.00 -4.40
CA TYR A 234 -22.56 -8.54 -4.42
C TYR A 234 -23.10 -8.04 -5.76
N GLY A 235 -22.93 -8.79 -6.83
CA GLY A 235 -23.29 -8.38 -8.19
C GLY A 235 -22.43 -7.21 -8.71
N ILE A 236 -21.25 -7.00 -8.11
CA ILE A 236 -20.29 -5.95 -8.45
C ILE A 236 -18.93 -6.61 -8.70
N GLU A 237 -18.41 -6.44 -9.90
CA GLU A 237 -17.12 -7.00 -10.28
C GLU A 237 -15.97 -6.36 -9.49
N TYR A 238 -14.95 -7.16 -9.19
CA TYR A 238 -13.70 -6.67 -8.63
C TYR A 238 -12.98 -5.80 -9.66
N PRO A 239 -12.59 -4.56 -9.31
CA PRO A 239 -12.18 -3.57 -10.32
C PRO A 239 -10.73 -3.68 -10.80
N LEU A 240 -9.91 -4.54 -10.17
CA LEU A 240 -8.50 -4.70 -10.53
C LEU A 240 -8.27 -5.98 -11.33
N SER A 241 -7.21 -6.00 -12.13
CA SER A 241 -6.85 -7.16 -12.96
C SER A 241 -6.15 -8.28 -12.19
N LYS A 242 -5.63 -7.96 -10.99
CA LYS A 242 -4.95 -8.92 -10.11
C LYS A 242 -5.34 -8.74 -8.65
N LEU A 243 -5.13 -9.79 -7.87
CA LEU A 243 -5.18 -9.80 -6.41
C LEU A 243 -4.01 -10.61 -5.89
N ASP A 244 -3.08 -9.96 -5.20
CA ASP A 244 -1.97 -10.64 -4.53
C ASP A 244 -2.36 -10.95 -3.07
N LEU A 245 -2.05 -12.16 -2.63
CA LEU A 245 -2.10 -12.61 -1.25
C LEU A 245 -0.64 -12.72 -0.79
N ILE A 246 -0.20 -11.84 0.09
CA ILE A 246 1.21 -11.65 0.43
C ILE A 246 1.48 -12.15 1.84
N ALA A 247 2.29 -13.18 1.99
CA ALA A 247 2.74 -13.69 3.29
C ALA A 247 3.91 -12.84 3.80
N VAL A 248 3.68 -12.12 4.90
CA VAL A 248 4.69 -11.25 5.53
C VAL A 248 5.19 -11.90 6.82
N PRO A 249 6.51 -12.12 7.00
CA PRO A 249 7.06 -12.80 8.17
C PRO A 249 6.77 -12.07 9.49
N ASP A 250 7.08 -10.77 9.56
CA ASP A 250 6.78 -9.93 10.72
C ASP A 250 5.65 -8.97 10.37
N PHE A 251 4.45 -9.21 10.92
CA PHE A 251 3.26 -8.42 10.67
C PHE A 251 2.48 -8.21 11.98
N ALA A 252 2.15 -6.95 12.30
CA ALA A 252 1.54 -6.60 13.57
C ALA A 252 0.10 -7.14 13.71
N PHE A 253 -0.65 -7.14 12.63
CA PHE A 253 -2.04 -7.57 12.57
C PHE A 253 -2.19 -9.01 12.07
N GLY A 254 -3.42 -9.47 11.86
CA GLY A 254 -3.71 -10.73 11.19
C GLY A 254 -3.51 -10.63 9.69
N ALA A 255 -4.13 -9.63 9.09
CA ALA A 255 -4.02 -9.27 7.68
C ALA A 255 -4.35 -7.78 7.47
N MET A 256 -4.29 -7.31 6.22
CA MET A 256 -4.63 -5.94 5.81
C MET A 256 -5.15 -5.94 4.38
N GLU A 257 -6.27 -5.28 4.18
CA GLU A 257 -7.03 -5.23 2.94
C GLU A 257 -6.44 -4.32 1.85
N ASN A 258 -5.16 -4.05 1.78
CA ASN A 258 -4.57 -3.21 0.73
C ASN A 258 -5.13 -3.59 -0.64
N TRP A 259 -5.67 -2.63 -1.39
CA TRP A 259 -6.43 -2.93 -2.60
C TRP A 259 -5.57 -3.57 -3.69
N GLY A 260 -5.81 -4.84 -4.00
CA GLY A 260 -5.02 -5.61 -4.96
C GLY A 260 -3.76 -6.27 -4.42
N ALA A 261 -3.43 -6.07 -3.12
CA ALA A 261 -2.19 -6.56 -2.49
C ALA A 261 -2.40 -6.83 -1.00
N ILE A 262 -3.31 -7.76 -0.68
CA ILE A 262 -3.64 -8.12 0.71
C ILE A 262 -2.42 -8.72 1.38
N THR A 263 -2.02 -8.14 2.51
CA THR A 263 -0.93 -8.67 3.32
C THR A 263 -1.47 -9.54 4.45
N PHE A 264 -0.77 -10.61 4.75
CA PHE A 264 -1.14 -11.57 5.81
C PHE A 264 0.08 -11.87 6.68
N ARG A 265 -0.15 -12.05 7.96
CA ARG A 265 0.81 -12.79 8.79
C ARG A 265 0.93 -14.20 8.21
N GLU A 266 2.15 -14.70 8.03
CA GLU A 266 2.40 -15.96 7.31
C GLU A 266 1.50 -17.13 7.73
N ASN A 267 1.30 -17.35 9.03
CA ASN A 267 0.49 -18.44 9.55
C ASN A 267 -1.03 -18.30 9.34
N LEU A 268 -1.47 -17.17 8.79
CA LEU A 268 -2.87 -16.89 8.42
C LEU A 268 -3.11 -16.96 6.90
N LEU A 269 -2.07 -17.35 6.15
CA LEU A 269 -2.15 -17.59 4.71
C LEU A 269 -1.53 -18.94 4.32
N LEU A 270 -0.39 -19.29 4.94
CA LEU A 270 0.37 -20.49 4.62
C LEU A 270 -0.12 -21.69 5.46
N HIS A 271 -0.46 -22.78 4.78
CA HIS A 271 -0.85 -24.04 5.40
C HIS A 271 0.35 -24.97 5.52
N TYR A 272 0.77 -25.25 6.74
CA TYR A 272 1.91 -26.13 7.03
C TYR A 272 1.41 -27.56 7.29
N PRO A 273 1.70 -28.54 6.40
CA PRO A 273 1.28 -29.92 6.61
C PRO A 273 1.74 -30.48 7.95
N ASN A 274 0.86 -31.18 8.66
CA ASN A 274 1.08 -31.77 10.01
C ASN A 274 1.33 -30.76 11.16
N ILE A 275 1.26 -29.45 10.88
CA ILE A 275 1.39 -28.39 11.89
C ILE A 275 0.10 -27.60 12.00
N THR A 276 -0.45 -27.14 10.85
CA THR A 276 -1.72 -26.43 10.82
C THR A 276 -2.85 -27.37 11.23
N SER A 277 -3.52 -27.05 12.33
CA SER A 277 -4.68 -27.80 12.81
C SER A 277 -5.93 -27.49 11.97
N LYS A 278 -7.02 -28.28 12.14
CA LYS A 278 -8.32 -27.98 11.52
C LYS A 278 -8.82 -26.56 11.87
N ALA A 279 -8.70 -26.16 13.11
CA ALA A 279 -9.03 -24.79 13.53
C ALA A 279 -8.11 -23.73 12.88
N GLY A 280 -6.86 -24.10 12.59
CA GLY A 280 -5.93 -23.26 11.82
C GLY A 280 -6.36 -23.13 10.35
N GLU A 281 -6.80 -24.22 9.72
CA GLU A 281 -7.36 -24.21 8.36
C GLU A 281 -8.60 -23.32 8.26
N GLU A 282 -9.53 -23.47 9.20
CA GLU A 282 -10.72 -22.62 9.30
C GLU A 282 -10.34 -21.14 9.47
N ARG A 283 -9.34 -20.86 10.34
CA ARG A 283 -8.87 -19.49 10.57
C ARG A 283 -8.22 -18.87 9.34
N ILE A 284 -7.46 -19.62 8.54
CA ILE A 284 -6.92 -19.16 7.25
C ILE A 284 -8.07 -18.74 6.33
N CYS A 285 -9.11 -19.58 6.19
CA CYS A 285 -10.27 -19.25 5.38
C CYS A 285 -11.03 -18.03 5.88
N GLU A 286 -11.25 -17.91 7.20
CA GLU A 286 -11.93 -16.77 7.83
C GLU A 286 -11.20 -15.46 7.53
N VAL A 287 -9.87 -15.43 7.71
CA VAL A 287 -9.09 -14.21 7.50
C VAL A 287 -9.07 -13.84 6.02
N ILE A 288 -8.81 -14.78 5.12
CA ILE A 288 -8.84 -14.51 3.68
C ILE A 288 -10.22 -13.99 3.25
N ALA A 289 -11.31 -14.58 3.73
CA ALA A 289 -12.67 -14.17 3.42
C ALA A 289 -12.99 -12.77 3.94
N HIS A 290 -12.51 -12.44 5.15
CA HIS A 290 -12.63 -11.12 5.75
C HIS A 290 -11.94 -10.05 4.88
N GLU A 291 -10.69 -10.27 4.50
CA GLU A 291 -9.93 -9.34 3.65
C GLU A 291 -10.55 -9.19 2.25
N ILE A 292 -11.09 -10.27 1.70
CA ILE A 292 -11.78 -10.20 0.40
C ILE A 292 -13.09 -9.41 0.50
N ALA A 293 -13.84 -9.54 1.60
CA ALA A 293 -15.05 -8.73 1.81
C ALA A 293 -14.75 -7.23 1.89
N HIS A 294 -13.60 -6.86 2.43
CA HIS A 294 -13.10 -5.48 2.43
C HIS A 294 -12.92 -4.88 1.03
N MET A 295 -12.70 -5.69 0.00
CA MET A 295 -12.57 -5.15 -1.37
C MET A 295 -13.78 -4.32 -1.80
N TRP A 296 -14.95 -4.60 -1.22
CA TRP A 296 -16.19 -3.81 -1.37
C TRP A 296 -16.42 -2.88 -0.18
N PHE A 297 -16.29 -3.38 1.06
CA PHE A 297 -16.55 -2.63 2.30
C PHE A 297 -15.24 -2.23 2.99
N GLY A 298 -14.74 -1.06 2.69
CA GLY A 298 -13.44 -0.51 3.07
C GLY A 298 -12.76 0.13 1.85
N ASN A 299 -12.68 -0.60 0.75
CA ASN A 299 -11.95 -0.20 -0.45
C ASN A 299 -12.84 0.55 -1.44
N LEU A 300 -13.83 -0.11 -2.02
CA LEU A 300 -14.76 0.52 -2.98
C LEU A 300 -15.56 1.62 -2.28
N VAL A 301 -16.17 1.32 -1.14
CA VAL A 301 -16.76 2.30 -0.22
C VAL A 301 -15.92 2.35 1.07
N SER A 302 -15.48 3.54 1.46
CA SER A 302 -14.60 3.75 2.62
C SER A 302 -15.29 4.64 3.67
N PRO A 303 -14.90 4.55 4.96
CA PRO A 303 -15.48 5.39 6.00
C PRO A 303 -15.14 6.87 5.74
N SER A 304 -16.03 7.75 6.16
CA SER A 304 -15.79 9.19 6.05
C SER A 304 -14.85 9.72 7.15
N ASP A 305 -14.63 8.94 8.19
CA ASP A 305 -13.76 9.25 9.32
C ASP A 305 -13.43 7.96 10.08
N TRP A 306 -12.30 7.90 10.76
CA TRP A 306 -11.85 6.73 11.54
C TRP A 306 -12.80 6.35 12.69
N THR A 307 -13.62 7.28 13.18
CA THR A 307 -14.69 6.97 14.16
C THR A 307 -15.73 5.98 13.63
N PHE A 308 -15.81 5.81 12.30
CA PHE A 308 -16.70 4.86 11.62
C PHE A 308 -15.98 3.60 11.13
N LEU A 309 -14.76 3.33 11.56
CA LEU A 309 -13.99 2.12 11.19
C LEU A 309 -14.78 0.83 11.42
N TRP A 310 -15.61 0.80 12.48
CA TRP A 310 -16.46 -0.34 12.78
C TRP A 310 -17.42 -0.74 11.63
N LEU A 311 -17.78 0.18 10.73
CA LEU A 311 -18.57 -0.15 9.52
C LEU A 311 -17.77 -1.04 8.55
N ASN A 312 -16.49 -0.75 8.34
CA ASN A 312 -15.63 -1.62 7.52
C ASN A 312 -15.52 -3.01 8.18
N GLU A 313 -15.05 -3.03 9.42
CA GLU A 313 -14.73 -4.26 10.15
C GLU A 313 -15.94 -5.17 10.41
N SER A 314 -17.07 -4.58 10.77
CA SER A 314 -18.29 -5.35 11.03
C SER A 314 -18.85 -5.96 9.74
N PHE A 315 -18.85 -5.22 8.63
CA PHE A 315 -19.29 -5.75 7.35
C PHE A 315 -18.33 -6.82 6.83
N ALA A 316 -17.01 -6.59 6.88
CA ALA A 316 -16.03 -7.59 6.48
C ALA A 316 -16.14 -8.87 7.31
N THR A 317 -16.32 -8.75 8.63
CA THR A 317 -16.55 -9.90 9.51
C THR A 317 -17.84 -10.64 9.13
N TYR A 318 -18.97 -9.93 9.01
CA TYR A 318 -20.26 -10.54 8.69
C TYR A 318 -20.24 -11.28 7.34
N PHE A 319 -19.77 -10.62 6.29
CA PHE A 319 -19.71 -11.20 4.96
C PHE A 319 -18.60 -12.24 4.82
N GLY A 320 -17.48 -12.09 5.55
CA GLY A 320 -16.42 -13.08 5.61
C GLY A 320 -16.94 -14.43 6.11
N TYR A 321 -17.72 -14.45 7.19
CA TYR A 321 -18.38 -15.68 7.64
C TYR A 321 -19.37 -16.25 6.60
N GLY A 322 -20.08 -15.38 5.87
CA GLY A 322 -20.95 -15.81 4.77
C GLY A 322 -20.18 -16.50 3.64
N ILE A 323 -19.02 -15.98 3.28
CA ILE A 323 -18.11 -16.55 2.26
C ILE A 323 -17.61 -17.93 2.71
N VAL A 324 -17.16 -18.07 3.95
CA VAL A 324 -16.64 -19.34 4.48
C VAL A 324 -17.72 -20.42 4.58
N ALA A 325 -18.95 -20.04 4.90
CA ALA A 325 -20.07 -20.97 5.06
C ALA A 325 -20.57 -21.57 3.73
N HIS A 326 -20.14 -21.05 2.59
CA HIS A 326 -20.58 -21.46 1.24
C HIS A 326 -19.56 -22.35 0.56
#